data_97c7556d635d97490564e805f6d98594
#
_entry.id   97c7556d635d97490564e805f6d98594
#
_cell.length_a   1.000
_cell.length_b   1.000
_cell.length_c   1.000
_cell.angle_alpha   90.00
_cell.angle_beta   90.00
_cell.angle_gamma   90.00
#
_symmetry.space_group_name_H-M   'P 1'
#
loop_
_entity.id
_entity.type
_entity.pdbx_description
1 polymer ?
#
loop_
_entity_poly.entity_id
_entity_poly.type
_entity_poly.pdbx_seq_one_letter_code
_entity_poly.pdbx_strand_id
1 'polypeptide(L)'
;MPQSIVEPRRIVLALLATLLAPTGAMSQALPFQAPGDSRLRHMVELDADDDRTPLTTTWPLPSADLRSDERDTMRGYNQPGSATDAGWFLSGAAKPTRLRTFSDTPREKGEAGLQAGWAAGDYAGGAIRLSYAFSPQDGMHYRLDGTYLAWRVGNWWLTAGVQDRWWGPGWDGSLILSNNARPMPGLGLERNSSVPFQSKLLRWLGPWRLVTFVDHMENHRADFNNTLFWGARFSFKPANSLEFGLSRTAEFCGKGRPCGLGTVWDMLTARSNRKYNANSTPGQNLVKQSAQVWAGDVRWHPGDLPVALYWQELGEVFDDRNLRPRQLLQLFGVEFASRYVASGRLRAFLEFADTACGAIGLSPGDKPNFGCAYEKDTWRAGYRFRGRVIGDSMDRDGRRLTLGAIYAYAPARSWELRLRRFDLNRGNIAQAGLVPQTVTTVAERIWNAELKVDGPIGDFRYSIGVGADHGGPLGTPAKWDGRAFLTVSRDWAQAP
;
A
#
# COMPACT_ATOMS: atom_id res chain seq x y z
N MET A 1 -4.08 -39.90 -30.05
CA MET A 1 -4.96 -39.58 -28.89
C MET A 1 -5.04 -38.09 -28.77
N PRO A 2 -6.18 -37.43 -29.01
CA PRO A 2 -6.30 -35.98 -28.87
C PRO A 2 -6.48 -35.60 -27.40
N GLN A 3 -5.62 -34.71 -26.93
CA GLN A 3 -5.76 -34.05 -25.62
C GLN A 3 -6.95 -33.09 -25.69
N SER A 4 -7.95 -33.33 -24.86
CA SER A 4 -9.10 -32.44 -24.68
C SER A 4 -8.64 -31.17 -23.94
N ILE A 5 -8.56 -30.07 -24.65
CA ILE A 5 -8.40 -28.71 -24.09
C ILE A 5 -9.72 -28.37 -23.39
N VAL A 6 -9.72 -28.37 -22.07
CA VAL A 6 -10.87 -27.92 -21.29
C VAL A 6 -11.03 -26.41 -21.53
N GLU A 7 -12.11 -26.00 -22.17
CA GLU A 7 -12.40 -24.59 -22.48
C GLU A 7 -12.51 -23.77 -21.19
N PRO A 8 -11.76 -22.67 -21.08
CA PRO A 8 -11.78 -21.81 -19.89
C PRO A 8 -13.16 -21.20 -19.58
N ARG A 9 -14.08 -21.18 -20.57
CA ARG A 9 -15.47 -20.71 -20.38
C ARG A 9 -16.29 -21.57 -19.43
N ARG A 10 -16.03 -22.88 -19.31
CA ARG A 10 -16.77 -23.76 -18.40
C ARG A 10 -16.34 -23.62 -16.96
N ILE A 11 -15.10 -23.24 -16.70
CA ILE A 11 -14.57 -23.00 -15.34
C ILE A 11 -15.14 -21.69 -14.77
N VAL A 12 -15.27 -20.64 -15.61
CA VAL A 12 -15.83 -19.35 -15.19
C VAL A 12 -17.34 -19.48 -14.90
N LEU A 13 -18.10 -20.26 -15.69
CA LEU A 13 -19.53 -20.51 -15.47
C LEU A 13 -19.78 -21.39 -14.22
N ALA A 14 -18.93 -22.37 -13.92
CA ALA A 14 -19.05 -23.20 -12.73
C ALA A 14 -18.72 -22.41 -11.43
N LEU A 15 -17.75 -21.49 -11.48
CA LEU A 15 -17.46 -20.56 -10.38
C LEU A 15 -18.58 -19.54 -10.14
N LEU A 16 -19.25 -19.06 -11.18
CA LEU A 16 -20.41 -18.19 -11.08
C LEU A 16 -21.67 -18.90 -10.52
N ALA A 17 -21.84 -20.16 -10.81
CA ALA A 17 -23.01 -20.95 -10.35
C ALA A 17 -22.94 -21.32 -8.86
N THR A 18 -21.75 -21.48 -8.28
CA THR A 18 -21.55 -21.72 -6.83
C THR A 18 -21.73 -20.48 -5.97
N LEU A 19 -21.71 -19.28 -6.58
CA LEU A 19 -21.92 -17.99 -5.91
C LEU A 19 -23.40 -17.64 -5.69
N LEU A 20 -24.34 -18.43 -6.23
CA LEU A 20 -25.79 -18.14 -6.22
C LEU A 20 -26.61 -19.00 -5.24
N ALA A 21 -25.99 -19.72 -4.30
CA ALA A 21 -26.73 -20.43 -3.27
C ALA A 21 -27.22 -19.46 -2.17
N PRO A 22 -28.53 -19.27 -1.97
CA PRO A 22 -29.04 -18.43 -0.90
C PRO A 22 -28.96 -19.21 0.41
N THR A 23 -27.92 -18.96 1.19
CA THR A 23 -27.92 -19.31 2.62
C THR A 23 -28.37 -18.06 3.36
N GLY A 24 -29.35 -18.21 4.27
CA GLY A 24 -29.82 -17.14 5.13
C GLY A 24 -28.67 -16.45 5.84
N ALA A 25 -28.21 -15.36 5.29
CA ALA A 25 -26.97 -14.71 5.68
C ALA A 25 -27.24 -13.69 6.78
N MET A 26 -26.77 -13.98 7.98
CA MET A 26 -26.34 -12.89 8.85
C MET A 26 -25.25 -12.11 8.09
N SER A 27 -25.39 -10.78 8.04
CA SER A 27 -24.41 -9.90 7.41
C SER A 27 -23.02 -10.11 8.05
N GLN A 28 -22.19 -10.89 7.39
CA GLN A 28 -20.81 -11.16 7.84
C GLN A 28 -19.85 -10.15 7.17
N ALA A 29 -18.92 -9.64 7.93
CA ALA A 29 -17.87 -8.77 7.39
C ALA A 29 -16.92 -9.57 6.48
N LEU A 30 -16.39 -8.91 5.46
CA LEU A 30 -15.28 -9.46 4.68
C LEU A 30 -14.07 -9.76 5.58
N PRO A 31 -13.20 -10.73 5.23
CA PRO A 31 -12.00 -11.04 5.99
C PRO A 31 -11.10 -9.84 6.24
N PHE A 32 -10.99 -8.95 5.26
CA PHE A 32 -10.09 -7.80 5.29
C PHE A 32 -10.72 -6.53 4.79
N GLN A 33 -10.26 -5.40 5.34
CA GLN A 33 -10.50 -4.06 4.81
C GLN A 33 -9.23 -3.56 4.10
N ALA A 34 -9.36 -3.26 2.82
CA ALA A 34 -8.24 -2.78 2.02
C ALA A 34 -7.85 -1.33 2.38
N PRO A 35 -6.61 -0.90 2.12
CA PRO A 35 -6.24 0.50 2.20
C PRO A 35 -6.99 1.33 1.15
N GLY A 36 -7.09 2.66 1.36
CA GLY A 36 -7.70 3.59 0.41
C GLY A 36 -8.81 4.45 1.01
N ASP A 37 -9.46 4.01 2.08
CA ASP A 37 -10.46 4.78 2.81
C ASP A 37 -9.82 5.53 3.98
N SER A 38 -9.50 6.81 3.75
CA SER A 38 -8.89 7.66 4.79
C SER A 38 -9.85 7.94 5.95
N ARG A 39 -11.16 7.93 5.71
CA ARG A 39 -12.15 8.12 6.78
C ARG A 39 -12.17 6.90 7.71
N LEU A 40 -12.22 5.70 7.13
CA LEU A 40 -12.15 4.46 7.90
C LEU A 40 -10.86 4.43 8.73
N ARG A 41 -9.72 4.68 8.09
CA ARG A 41 -8.43 4.74 8.80
C ARG A 41 -8.47 5.75 9.95
N HIS A 42 -8.98 6.96 9.71
CA HIS A 42 -9.11 7.99 10.74
C HIS A 42 -9.96 7.52 11.94
N MET A 43 -11.08 6.85 11.68
CA MET A 43 -11.96 6.33 12.73
C MET A 43 -11.30 5.22 13.54
N VAL A 44 -10.71 4.25 12.83
CA VAL A 44 -10.01 3.12 13.45
C VAL A 44 -8.84 3.58 14.30
N GLU A 45 -8.05 4.57 13.83
CA GLU A 45 -6.94 5.11 14.62
C GLU A 45 -7.40 5.90 15.86
N LEU A 46 -8.50 6.66 15.76
CA LEU A 46 -9.07 7.33 16.93
C LEU A 46 -9.53 6.33 18.02
N ASP A 47 -10.09 5.21 17.60
CA ASP A 47 -10.55 4.19 18.54
C ASP A 47 -9.38 3.33 19.05
N ALA A 48 -8.34 3.12 18.23
CA ALA A 48 -7.12 2.42 18.62
C ALA A 48 -6.24 3.21 19.60
N ASP A 49 -6.37 4.52 19.66
CA ASP A 49 -5.67 5.35 20.65
C ASP A 49 -6.24 5.17 22.06
N ASP A 50 -7.52 4.79 22.19
CA ASP A 50 -8.17 4.51 23.47
C ASP A 50 -8.11 3.03 23.88
N ASP A 51 -8.03 2.11 22.90
CA ASP A 51 -8.04 0.67 23.13
C ASP A 51 -6.83 0.01 22.46
N ARG A 52 -6.45 -1.19 22.92
CA ARG A 52 -5.22 -1.89 22.49
C ARG A 52 -5.21 -2.42 21.07
N THR A 53 -6.34 -2.44 20.40
CA THR A 53 -6.51 -2.94 19.05
C THR A 53 -7.32 -1.95 18.22
N PRO A 54 -7.14 -1.88 16.91
CA PRO A 54 -6.26 -2.64 16.02
C PRO A 54 -4.84 -2.04 15.88
N LEU A 55 -3.97 -2.78 15.17
CA LEU A 55 -2.69 -2.27 14.66
C LEU A 55 -2.94 -1.52 13.36
N THR A 56 -2.70 -0.20 13.35
CA THR A 56 -3.19 0.69 12.29
C THR A 56 -2.17 0.99 11.19
N THR A 57 -0.91 0.66 11.42
CA THR A 57 0.18 0.90 10.45
C THR A 57 0.36 -0.22 9.42
N THR A 58 -0.49 -1.26 9.44
CA THR A 58 -0.43 -2.44 8.56
C THR A 58 -1.77 -2.70 7.88
N TRP A 59 -1.86 -2.44 6.58
CA TRP A 59 -3.04 -2.68 5.75
C TRP A 59 -2.78 -3.74 4.68
N PRO A 60 -3.79 -4.57 4.31
CA PRO A 60 -5.20 -4.53 4.71
C PRO A 60 -5.40 -4.85 6.19
N LEU A 61 -6.47 -4.34 6.80
CA LEU A 61 -6.83 -4.64 8.19
C LEU A 61 -7.72 -5.87 8.27
N PRO A 62 -7.46 -6.84 9.20
CA PRO A 62 -8.39 -7.92 9.46
C PRO A 62 -9.66 -7.38 10.10
N SER A 63 -10.82 -7.79 9.59
CA SER A 63 -12.11 -7.37 10.14
C SER A 63 -12.35 -7.88 11.58
N ALA A 64 -11.61 -8.91 12.01
CA ALA A 64 -11.65 -9.41 13.38
C ALA A 64 -11.10 -8.42 14.41
N ASP A 65 -10.21 -7.50 13.99
CA ASP A 65 -9.64 -6.47 14.85
C ASP A 65 -10.49 -5.19 14.92
N LEU A 66 -11.56 -5.11 14.13
CA LEU A 66 -12.44 -3.95 14.06
C LEU A 66 -13.66 -4.11 14.97
N ARG A 67 -14.11 -3.01 15.56
CA ARG A 67 -15.31 -2.97 16.40
C ARG A 67 -16.58 -3.13 15.54
N SER A 68 -17.71 -3.50 16.16
CA SER A 68 -18.97 -3.68 15.43
C SER A 68 -19.50 -2.39 14.80
N ASP A 69 -19.38 -1.27 15.50
CA ASP A 69 -19.77 0.06 15.03
C ASP A 69 -18.88 0.55 13.87
N GLU A 70 -17.58 0.25 13.89
CA GLU A 70 -16.68 0.49 12.77
C GLU A 70 -17.09 -0.35 11.55
N ARG A 71 -17.41 -1.63 11.75
CA ARG A 71 -17.89 -2.51 10.68
C ARG A 71 -19.18 -2.02 10.04
N ASP A 72 -20.12 -1.52 10.84
CA ASP A 72 -21.37 -0.96 10.33
C ASP A 72 -21.15 0.34 9.54
N THR A 73 -20.14 1.12 9.92
CA THR A 73 -19.74 2.33 9.22
C THR A 73 -19.09 2.04 7.85
N MET A 74 -18.50 0.86 7.69
CA MET A 74 -17.85 0.42 6.42
C MET A 74 -18.85 0.13 5.31
N ARG A 75 -20.10 -0.16 5.61
CA ARG A 75 -21.16 -0.40 4.63
C ARG A 75 -21.40 0.79 3.67
N GLY A 76 -20.61 1.82 3.78
CA GLY A 76 -20.72 3.07 3.04
C GLY A 76 -19.63 3.37 2.00
N TYR A 77 -18.64 2.53 1.73
CA TYR A 77 -17.49 2.88 0.87
C TYR A 77 -17.26 1.98 -0.35
N ASN A 78 -16.45 2.49 -1.31
CA ASN A 78 -16.14 1.95 -2.65
C ASN A 78 -15.59 0.50 -2.70
N GLN A 79 -15.67 -0.22 -1.60
CA GLN A 79 -15.37 -1.63 -1.51
C GLN A 79 -16.56 -2.34 -0.89
N PRO A 80 -16.84 -3.60 -1.23
CA PRO A 80 -17.88 -4.35 -0.58
C PRO A 80 -17.57 -4.38 0.93
N GLY A 81 -18.33 -3.64 1.72
CA GLY A 81 -18.15 -3.55 3.18
C GLY A 81 -18.73 -4.76 3.90
N SER A 82 -19.59 -5.51 3.22
CA SER A 82 -20.28 -6.70 3.69
C SER A 82 -20.06 -7.85 2.71
N ALA A 83 -20.11 -9.06 3.23
CA ALA A 83 -20.00 -10.29 2.46
C ALA A 83 -21.14 -10.53 1.45
N THR A 84 -22.14 -9.69 1.43
CA THR A 84 -23.31 -9.81 0.53
C THR A 84 -23.43 -8.63 -0.41
N ASP A 85 -22.48 -7.68 -0.34
CA ASP A 85 -22.52 -6.50 -1.18
C ASP A 85 -22.00 -6.85 -2.58
N ALA A 86 -22.86 -6.64 -3.56
CA ALA A 86 -22.48 -6.61 -4.96
C ALA A 86 -22.83 -5.27 -5.56
N GLY A 87 -22.06 -4.79 -6.50
CA GLY A 87 -22.28 -3.47 -7.06
C GLY A 87 -21.41 -3.17 -8.27
N TRP A 88 -21.53 -1.93 -8.73
CA TRP A 88 -20.72 -1.40 -9.81
C TRP A 88 -20.10 -0.07 -9.40
N PHE A 89 -19.03 0.29 -10.09
CA PHE A 89 -18.43 1.60 -9.98
C PHE A 89 -18.02 2.14 -11.36
N LEU A 90 -18.02 3.46 -11.46
CA LEU A 90 -17.54 4.21 -12.60
C LEU A 90 -16.65 5.33 -12.07
N SER A 91 -15.45 5.41 -12.60
CA SER A 91 -14.47 6.41 -12.21
C SER A 91 -13.96 7.15 -13.43
N GLY A 92 -13.80 8.47 -13.31
CA GLY A 92 -13.26 9.31 -14.37
C GLY A 92 -12.38 10.42 -13.80
N ALA A 93 -11.29 10.74 -14.51
CA ALA A 93 -10.40 11.83 -14.16
C ALA A 93 -9.97 12.61 -15.41
N ALA A 94 -10.05 13.93 -15.35
CA ALA A 94 -9.48 14.78 -16.40
C ALA A 94 -7.97 14.54 -16.53
N LYS A 95 -7.30 14.46 -15.38
CA LYS A 95 -5.92 13.98 -15.22
C LYS A 95 -5.82 13.11 -13.97
N PRO A 96 -5.26 11.90 -14.05
CA PRO A 96 -4.98 11.08 -12.88
C PRO A 96 -4.08 11.82 -11.88
N THR A 97 -4.22 11.52 -10.60
CA THR A 97 -3.37 12.09 -9.55
C THR A 97 -1.91 11.68 -9.79
N ARG A 98 -1.01 12.66 -9.79
CA ARG A 98 0.42 12.45 -10.06
C ARG A 98 1.07 11.61 -8.97
N LEU A 99 0.81 11.95 -7.70
CA LEU A 99 1.32 11.25 -6.53
C LEU A 99 0.16 10.64 -5.75
N ARG A 100 0.23 9.35 -5.54
CA ARG A 100 -0.80 8.59 -4.82
C ARG A 100 -0.50 8.58 -3.33
N THR A 101 -1.56 8.56 -2.54
CA THR A 101 -1.54 8.62 -1.09
C THR A 101 -2.23 7.39 -0.50
N PHE A 102 -2.42 7.34 0.82
CA PHE A 102 -3.29 6.34 1.42
C PHE A 102 -4.71 6.40 0.84
N SER A 103 -5.24 7.60 0.61
CA SER A 103 -6.56 7.80 0.03
C SER A 103 -6.62 7.30 -1.41
N ASP A 104 -7.64 6.49 -1.72
CA ASP A 104 -7.84 6.03 -3.09
C ASP A 104 -8.34 7.16 -3.99
N THR A 105 -7.72 7.27 -5.14
CA THR A 105 -8.04 8.23 -6.20
C THR A 105 -7.90 7.52 -7.55
N PRO A 106 -8.59 7.98 -8.61
CA PRO A 106 -8.49 7.33 -9.92
C PRO A 106 -7.05 7.23 -10.42
N ARG A 107 -6.65 6.01 -10.81
CA ARG A 107 -5.32 5.74 -11.40
C ARG A 107 -5.27 6.16 -12.84
N GLU A 108 -6.41 6.11 -13.53
CA GLU A 108 -6.55 6.28 -14.97
C GLU A 108 -7.54 7.39 -15.29
N LYS A 109 -7.62 7.76 -16.57
CA LYS A 109 -8.59 8.73 -17.06
C LYS A 109 -10.03 8.23 -16.95
N GLY A 110 -10.23 6.91 -17.00
CA GLY A 110 -11.52 6.30 -16.82
C GLY A 110 -11.40 4.83 -16.46
N GLU A 111 -12.28 4.35 -15.60
CA GLU A 111 -12.39 2.96 -15.21
C GLU A 111 -13.84 2.63 -14.86
N ALA A 112 -14.34 1.48 -15.34
CA ALA A 112 -15.65 0.96 -15.01
C ALA A 112 -15.51 -0.49 -14.51
N GLY A 113 -16.27 -0.87 -13.49
CA GLY A 113 -16.13 -2.21 -12.94
C GLY A 113 -17.32 -2.70 -12.15
N LEU A 114 -17.28 -4.00 -11.88
CA LEU A 114 -18.19 -4.74 -11.01
C LEU A 114 -17.42 -5.24 -9.81
N GLN A 115 -18.06 -5.28 -8.66
CA GLN A 115 -17.50 -5.81 -7.43
C GLN A 115 -18.53 -6.63 -6.67
N ALA A 116 -18.06 -7.65 -5.96
CA ALA A 116 -18.88 -8.45 -5.06
C ALA A 116 -18.03 -9.00 -3.92
N GLY A 117 -18.59 -8.99 -2.71
CA GLY A 117 -18.03 -9.63 -1.54
C GLY A 117 -18.77 -10.91 -1.20
N TRP A 118 -18.10 -11.84 -0.53
CA TRP A 118 -18.73 -13.04 0.00
C TRP A 118 -18.00 -13.50 1.28
N ALA A 119 -18.75 -14.14 2.18
CA ALA A 119 -18.20 -14.85 3.33
C ALA A 119 -18.98 -16.14 3.58
N ALA A 120 -18.25 -17.17 4.02
CA ALA A 120 -18.81 -18.44 4.44
C ALA A 120 -18.39 -18.69 5.89
N GLY A 121 -19.26 -18.31 6.82
CA GLY A 121 -18.93 -18.32 8.24
C GLY A 121 -17.66 -17.48 8.51
N ASP A 122 -16.98 -17.83 9.59
CA ASP A 122 -15.72 -17.19 9.97
C ASP A 122 -14.48 -17.83 9.35
N TYR A 123 -14.61 -18.80 8.46
CA TYR A 123 -13.50 -19.62 7.97
C TYR A 123 -13.12 -19.36 6.51
N ALA A 124 -13.98 -18.75 5.71
CA ALA A 124 -13.67 -18.40 4.33
C ALA A 124 -14.39 -17.12 3.90
N GLY A 125 -13.83 -16.42 2.95
CA GLY A 125 -14.43 -15.25 2.37
C GLY A 125 -13.54 -14.61 1.32
N GLY A 126 -14.01 -13.53 0.73
CA GLY A 126 -13.25 -12.84 -0.28
C GLY A 126 -14.03 -11.74 -0.99
N ALA A 127 -13.37 -11.10 -1.93
CA ALA A 127 -13.95 -10.14 -2.83
C ALA A 127 -13.54 -10.43 -4.26
N ILE A 128 -14.44 -10.17 -5.19
CA ILE A 128 -14.16 -10.18 -6.63
C ILE A 128 -14.38 -8.75 -7.12
N ARG A 129 -13.39 -8.20 -7.79
CA ARG A 129 -13.48 -6.90 -8.45
C ARG A 129 -12.94 -7.04 -9.86
N LEU A 130 -13.80 -6.83 -10.85
CA LEU A 130 -13.48 -6.86 -12.26
C LEU A 130 -13.64 -5.47 -12.82
N SER A 131 -12.63 -4.93 -13.47
CA SER A 131 -12.73 -3.62 -14.09
C SER A 131 -12.07 -3.55 -15.46
N TYR A 132 -12.52 -2.54 -16.22
CA TYR A 132 -11.94 -2.14 -17.48
C TYR A 132 -11.46 -0.70 -17.37
N ALA A 133 -10.15 -0.50 -17.59
CA ALA A 133 -9.52 0.81 -17.60
C ALA A 133 -9.44 1.37 -19.02
N PHE A 134 -9.89 2.61 -19.18
CA PHE A 134 -9.82 3.35 -20.43
C PHE A 134 -8.46 4.08 -20.53
N SER A 135 -7.69 3.82 -21.59
CA SER A 135 -6.35 4.38 -21.82
C SER A 135 -5.40 4.19 -20.64
N PRO A 136 -5.17 2.95 -20.19
CA PRO A 136 -4.34 2.66 -19.02
C PRO A 136 -2.87 3.01 -19.28
N GLN A 137 -2.19 3.60 -18.29
CA GLN A 137 -0.78 3.97 -18.40
C GLN A 137 0.15 2.75 -18.50
N ASP A 138 -0.25 1.62 -17.92
CA ASP A 138 0.50 0.35 -17.94
C ASP A 138 0.09 -0.61 -19.07
N GLY A 139 -0.79 -0.17 -19.97
CA GLY A 139 -1.31 -0.97 -21.09
C GLY A 139 -2.30 -2.07 -20.69
N MET A 140 -2.68 -2.19 -19.41
CA MET A 140 -3.57 -3.24 -18.93
C MET A 140 -5.01 -2.74 -18.78
N HIS A 141 -5.85 -3.07 -19.76
CA HIS A 141 -7.27 -2.69 -19.76
C HIS A 141 -8.10 -3.48 -18.74
N TYR A 142 -7.94 -4.80 -18.69
CA TYR A 142 -8.67 -5.66 -17.76
C TYR A 142 -7.91 -5.79 -16.46
N ARG A 143 -8.62 -5.62 -15.32
CA ARG A 143 -8.02 -5.58 -14.00
C ARG A 143 -8.80 -6.42 -13.01
N LEU A 144 -8.07 -7.00 -12.07
CA LEU A 144 -8.55 -7.77 -10.93
C LEU A 144 -8.10 -7.13 -9.60
N ASP A 145 -7.71 -5.86 -9.62
CA ASP A 145 -7.18 -5.16 -8.45
C ASP A 145 -8.21 -5.16 -7.32
N GLY A 146 -7.85 -5.68 -6.15
CA GLY A 146 -8.75 -5.88 -5.02
C GLY A 146 -9.48 -7.23 -4.98
N THR A 147 -9.27 -8.12 -5.98
CA THR A 147 -9.83 -9.48 -5.96
C THR A 147 -8.99 -10.38 -5.06
N TYR A 148 -9.63 -11.10 -4.14
CA TYR A 148 -8.96 -12.11 -3.31
C TYR A 148 -9.93 -13.18 -2.79
N LEU A 149 -9.35 -14.34 -2.46
CA LEU A 149 -9.95 -15.41 -1.69
C LEU A 149 -9.17 -15.57 -0.39
N ALA A 150 -9.84 -15.82 0.70
CA ALA A 150 -9.21 -16.04 2.00
C ALA A 150 -9.78 -17.26 2.70
N TRP A 151 -8.90 -18.03 3.35
CA TRP A 151 -9.22 -19.22 4.11
C TRP A 151 -8.59 -19.16 5.48
N ARG A 152 -9.38 -19.33 6.54
CA ARG A 152 -8.91 -19.26 7.92
C ARG A 152 -8.54 -20.63 8.48
N VAL A 153 -7.33 -20.73 8.99
CA VAL A 153 -6.84 -21.89 9.75
C VAL A 153 -6.38 -21.41 11.12
N GLY A 154 -7.17 -21.68 12.14
CA GLY A 154 -6.94 -21.13 13.48
C GLY A 154 -6.98 -19.58 13.47
N ASN A 155 -5.90 -18.95 13.92
CA ASN A 155 -5.78 -17.47 13.89
C ASN A 155 -5.01 -16.94 12.66
N TRP A 156 -5.04 -17.68 11.53
CA TRP A 156 -4.33 -17.31 10.32
C TRP A 156 -5.24 -17.35 9.11
N TRP A 157 -5.13 -16.35 8.25
CA TRP A 157 -5.70 -16.33 6.92
C TRP A 157 -4.66 -16.73 5.88
N LEU A 158 -4.99 -17.73 5.07
CA LEU A 158 -4.33 -18.00 3.80
C LEU A 158 -5.08 -17.22 2.73
N THR A 159 -4.38 -16.42 1.96
CA THR A 159 -4.97 -15.59 0.91
C THR A 159 -4.41 -15.91 -0.45
N ALA A 160 -5.23 -15.80 -1.48
CA ALA A 160 -4.82 -15.86 -2.87
C ALA A 160 -5.53 -14.74 -3.63
N GLY A 161 -4.80 -13.87 -4.32
CA GLY A 161 -5.44 -12.75 -5.03
C GLY A 161 -4.51 -11.60 -5.38
N VAL A 162 -5.12 -10.47 -5.65
CA VAL A 162 -4.50 -9.22 -6.09
C VAL A 162 -4.86 -8.13 -5.08
N GLN A 163 -4.25 -8.17 -3.90
CA GLN A 163 -4.60 -7.32 -2.76
C GLN A 163 -3.72 -6.08 -2.67
N ASP A 164 -4.36 -4.90 -2.52
CA ASP A 164 -3.65 -3.67 -2.17
C ASP A 164 -3.11 -3.75 -0.74
N ARG A 165 -1.89 -3.22 -0.55
CA ARG A 165 -1.21 -3.20 0.75
C ARG A 165 -0.60 -1.82 1.02
N TRP A 166 -0.67 -1.39 2.29
CA TRP A 166 -0.01 -0.19 2.76
C TRP A 166 0.71 -0.48 4.09
N TRP A 167 2.03 -0.27 4.13
CA TRP A 167 2.86 -0.57 5.30
C TRP A 167 3.60 0.67 5.79
N GLY A 168 3.12 1.21 6.88
CA GLY A 168 3.69 2.39 7.53
C GLY A 168 2.63 3.33 8.07
N PRO A 169 3.03 4.26 8.93
CA PRO A 169 2.12 5.19 9.61
C PRO A 169 1.75 6.42 8.76
N GLY A 170 2.45 6.70 7.66
CA GLY A 170 2.23 7.88 6.85
C GLY A 170 0.82 7.97 6.24
N TRP A 171 0.30 9.17 6.09
CA TRP A 171 -1.00 9.49 5.49
C TRP A 171 -0.88 9.84 4.01
N ASP A 172 0.21 10.49 3.64
CA ASP A 172 0.46 10.95 2.28
C ASP A 172 1.48 10.09 1.55
N GLY A 173 2.36 9.37 2.28
CA GLY A 173 3.32 8.44 1.73
C GLY A 173 3.58 7.20 2.57
N SER A 174 4.17 6.18 1.96
CA SER A 174 4.80 5.04 2.62
C SER A 174 6.05 4.65 1.84
N LEU A 175 7.16 4.49 2.56
CA LEU A 175 8.46 4.29 1.91
C LEU A 175 8.63 2.88 1.34
N ILE A 176 8.02 1.83 1.95
CA ILE A 176 8.26 0.44 1.57
C ILE A 176 7.12 -0.14 0.71
N LEU A 177 5.87 0.09 1.06
CA LEU A 177 4.71 -0.47 0.37
C LEU A 177 3.55 0.51 0.41
N SER A 178 3.16 1.02 -0.73
CA SER A 178 2.11 2.04 -0.88
C SER A 178 1.10 1.66 -1.97
N ASN A 179 0.08 2.50 -2.13
CA ASN A 179 -0.91 2.38 -3.21
C ASN A 179 -0.39 2.93 -4.57
N ASN A 180 0.89 3.26 -4.71
CA ASN A 180 1.40 3.85 -5.95
C ASN A 180 1.46 2.83 -7.10
N ALA A 181 2.15 1.71 -6.91
CA ALA A 181 2.05 0.58 -7.84
C ALA A 181 0.69 -0.11 -7.69
N ARG A 182 0.23 -0.79 -8.75
CA ARG A 182 -0.93 -1.68 -8.66
C ARG A 182 -0.60 -2.89 -7.80
N PRO A 183 -1.61 -3.54 -7.18
CA PRO A 183 -1.37 -4.78 -6.47
C PRO A 183 -0.94 -5.90 -7.42
N MET A 184 -0.11 -6.80 -6.92
CA MET A 184 0.41 -7.96 -7.66
C MET A 184 -0.39 -9.22 -7.32
N PRO A 185 -0.59 -10.15 -8.28
CA PRO A 185 -1.21 -11.43 -7.99
C PRO A 185 -0.27 -12.32 -7.14
N GLY A 186 -0.79 -12.94 -6.10
CA GLY A 186 0.03 -13.75 -5.23
C GLY A 186 -0.72 -14.52 -4.16
N LEU A 187 0.07 -15.09 -3.25
CA LEU A 187 -0.38 -15.84 -2.08
C LEU A 187 0.11 -15.14 -0.81
N GLY A 188 -0.72 -15.13 0.21
CA GLY A 188 -0.39 -14.51 1.50
C GLY A 188 -0.74 -15.38 2.68
N LEU A 189 -0.07 -15.12 3.79
CA LEU A 189 -0.37 -15.64 5.11
C LEU A 189 -0.43 -14.47 6.06
N GLU A 190 -1.58 -14.25 6.68
CA GLU A 190 -1.83 -13.11 7.55
C GLU A 190 -2.50 -13.53 8.85
N ARG A 191 -2.08 -12.92 9.95
CA ARG A 191 -2.72 -13.17 11.24
C ARG A 191 -4.10 -12.50 11.29
N ASN A 192 -5.13 -13.25 11.73
CA ASN A 192 -6.51 -12.79 11.75
C ASN A 192 -6.80 -11.78 12.87
N SER A 193 -6.40 -12.10 14.11
CA SER A 193 -6.65 -11.25 15.27
C SER A 193 -5.36 -10.95 16.02
N SER A 194 -5.17 -9.70 16.38
CA SER A 194 -3.94 -9.17 17.00
C SER A 194 -3.82 -9.46 18.50
N VAL A 195 -4.35 -10.59 18.99
CA VAL A 195 -4.25 -10.95 20.42
C VAL A 195 -2.80 -11.10 20.88
N PRO A 196 -2.47 -10.70 22.13
CA PRO A 196 -1.13 -10.85 22.68
C PRO A 196 -0.67 -12.30 22.79
N PHE A 197 0.65 -12.50 22.87
CA PHE A 197 1.21 -13.82 23.20
C PHE A 197 0.83 -14.28 24.59
N GLN A 198 0.52 -15.57 24.76
CA GLN A 198 0.26 -16.19 26.05
C GLN A 198 1.56 -16.41 26.89
N SER A 199 2.70 -16.48 26.21
CA SER A 199 4.01 -16.67 26.83
C SER A 199 4.41 -15.48 27.72
N LYS A 200 4.87 -15.75 28.94
CA LYS A 200 5.39 -14.71 29.85
C LYS A 200 6.55 -13.92 29.25
N LEU A 201 7.35 -14.55 28.37
CA LEU A 201 8.50 -13.92 27.72
C LEU A 201 8.09 -12.93 26.64
N LEU A 202 6.99 -13.18 25.92
CA LEU A 202 6.60 -12.38 24.74
C LEU A 202 5.36 -11.52 24.97
N ARG A 203 4.63 -11.69 26.09
CA ARG A 203 3.39 -10.95 26.36
C ARG A 203 3.58 -9.43 26.43
N TRP A 204 4.80 -8.97 26.69
CA TRP A 204 5.15 -7.56 26.75
C TRP A 204 5.06 -6.87 25.38
N LEU A 205 5.13 -7.63 24.29
CA LEU A 205 4.91 -7.12 22.93
C LEU A 205 3.47 -6.59 22.73
N GLY A 206 2.54 -7.01 23.60
CA GLY A 206 1.13 -6.65 23.48
C GLY A 206 0.47 -7.28 22.26
N PRO A 207 -0.58 -6.65 21.70
CA PRO A 207 -1.15 -7.03 20.42
C PRO A 207 -0.08 -7.06 19.33
N TRP A 208 -0.11 -8.09 18.49
CA TRP A 208 0.87 -8.23 17.42
C TRP A 208 0.26 -8.85 16.16
N ARG A 209 0.84 -8.54 15.02
CA ARG A 209 0.44 -9.04 13.72
C ARG A 209 1.63 -9.43 12.89
N LEU A 210 1.49 -10.50 12.12
CA LEU A 210 2.43 -10.91 11.09
C LEU A 210 1.68 -11.05 9.77
N VAL A 211 2.23 -10.42 8.74
CA VAL A 211 1.79 -10.52 7.35
C VAL A 211 2.98 -10.98 6.53
N THR A 212 2.82 -11.99 5.70
CA THR A 212 3.81 -12.38 4.70
C THR A 212 3.12 -12.80 3.41
N PHE A 213 3.76 -12.55 2.28
CA PHE A 213 3.21 -12.89 0.97
C PHE A 213 4.31 -13.16 -0.05
N VAL A 214 3.94 -13.85 -1.13
CA VAL A 214 4.75 -14.01 -2.33
C VAL A 214 3.86 -13.69 -3.52
N ASP A 215 4.21 -12.63 -4.24
CA ASP A 215 3.50 -12.13 -5.39
C ASP A 215 4.33 -12.34 -6.67
N HIS A 216 3.67 -12.40 -7.81
CA HIS A 216 4.28 -12.53 -9.13
C HIS A 216 4.30 -11.18 -9.83
N MET A 217 5.50 -10.76 -10.26
CA MET A 217 5.69 -9.51 -10.99
C MET A 217 5.43 -9.68 -12.50
N GLU A 218 5.41 -8.57 -13.23
CA GLU A 218 5.18 -8.58 -14.68
C GLU A 218 6.25 -9.31 -15.49
N ASN A 219 5.85 -9.86 -16.66
CA ASN A 219 6.74 -10.64 -17.53
C ASN A 219 7.59 -9.81 -18.50
N HIS A 220 7.37 -8.50 -18.58
CA HIS A 220 8.11 -7.60 -19.49
C HIS A 220 8.94 -6.58 -18.71
N ARG A 221 9.74 -7.10 -17.75
CA ARG A 221 10.67 -6.28 -16.96
C ARG A 221 11.94 -5.99 -17.77
N ALA A 222 12.58 -4.87 -17.46
CA ALA A 222 13.88 -4.50 -18.06
C ALA A 222 15.03 -5.42 -17.60
N ASP A 223 14.81 -6.22 -16.55
CA ASP A 223 15.78 -7.15 -15.97
C ASP A 223 15.40 -8.62 -16.18
N PHE A 224 14.54 -9.17 -15.31
CA PHE A 224 14.20 -10.59 -15.30
C PHE A 224 12.68 -10.79 -15.33
N ASN A 225 12.21 -11.54 -16.34
CA ASN A 225 10.82 -11.96 -16.40
C ASN A 225 10.49 -13.02 -15.33
N ASN A 226 9.23 -13.13 -14.94
CA ASN A 226 8.78 -14.08 -13.92
C ASN A 226 9.49 -13.89 -12.55
N THR A 227 9.84 -12.67 -12.21
CA THR A 227 10.36 -12.31 -10.89
C THR A 227 9.26 -12.50 -9.84
N LEU A 228 9.65 -13.04 -8.70
CA LEU A 228 8.80 -13.11 -7.52
C LEU A 228 9.13 -11.95 -6.57
N PHE A 229 8.09 -11.44 -5.93
CA PHE A 229 8.18 -10.40 -4.93
C PHE A 229 7.67 -10.93 -3.59
N TRP A 230 8.57 -11.05 -2.61
CA TRP A 230 8.24 -11.46 -1.26
C TRP A 230 8.18 -10.26 -0.34
N GLY A 231 7.24 -10.28 0.60
CA GLY A 231 7.17 -9.32 1.68
C GLY A 231 6.84 -9.99 3.01
N ALA A 232 7.41 -9.46 4.10
CA ALA A 232 7.06 -9.80 5.46
C ALA A 232 7.04 -8.56 6.34
N ARG A 233 6.01 -8.44 7.18
CA ARG A 233 5.86 -7.37 8.15
C ARG A 233 5.41 -7.92 9.48
N PHE A 234 6.13 -7.55 10.54
CA PHE A 234 5.78 -7.78 11.93
C PHE A 234 5.47 -6.46 12.58
N SER A 235 4.27 -6.29 13.09
CA SER A 235 3.85 -5.11 13.85
C SER A 235 3.38 -5.51 15.24
N PHE A 236 3.60 -4.65 16.23
CA PHE A 236 3.24 -4.91 17.61
C PHE A 236 3.03 -3.62 18.41
N LYS A 237 2.25 -3.70 19.49
CA LYS A 237 1.82 -2.55 20.30
C LYS A 237 2.08 -2.84 21.78
N PRO A 238 3.30 -2.59 22.30
CA PRO A 238 3.67 -2.90 23.68
C PRO A 238 2.94 -2.03 24.71
N ALA A 239 2.50 -0.85 24.30
CA ALA A 239 1.65 0.05 25.08
C ALA A 239 0.55 0.62 24.18
N ASN A 240 -0.57 1.08 24.75
CA ASN A 240 -1.67 1.68 23.97
C ASN A 240 -1.18 2.85 23.11
N SER A 241 -0.22 3.60 23.64
CA SER A 241 0.36 4.78 23.01
C SER A 241 1.45 4.49 21.97
N LEU A 242 1.87 3.23 21.76
CA LEU A 242 3.10 2.97 21.01
C LEU A 242 2.97 1.74 20.09
N GLU A 243 2.99 1.96 18.79
CA GLU A 243 2.97 0.92 17.76
C GLU A 243 4.28 0.91 16.98
N PHE A 244 4.85 -0.27 16.80
CA PHE A 244 6.05 -0.52 16.00
C PHE A 244 5.74 -1.40 14.79
N GLY A 245 6.45 -1.16 13.69
CA GLY A 245 6.45 -1.99 12.50
C GLY A 245 7.85 -2.30 12.02
N LEU A 246 8.10 -3.58 11.71
CA LEU A 246 9.33 -4.04 11.07
C LEU A 246 8.96 -4.75 9.78
N SER A 247 9.51 -4.30 8.68
CA SER A 247 9.16 -4.78 7.34
C SER A 247 10.39 -5.17 6.55
N ARG A 248 10.23 -6.16 5.69
CA ARG A 248 11.25 -6.56 4.72
C ARG A 248 10.59 -7.02 3.44
N THR A 249 11.14 -6.63 2.31
CA THR A 249 10.73 -7.12 1.00
C THR A 249 11.93 -7.56 0.18
N ALA A 250 11.68 -8.44 -0.80
CA ALA A 250 12.70 -8.97 -1.69
C ALA A 250 12.15 -9.28 -3.08
N GLU A 251 12.83 -8.82 -4.10
CA GLU A 251 12.70 -9.34 -5.47
C GLU A 251 13.66 -10.51 -5.61
N PHE A 252 13.21 -11.66 -6.08
CA PHE A 252 13.99 -12.88 -6.19
C PHE A 252 13.47 -13.79 -7.30
N CYS A 253 14.21 -14.86 -7.61
CA CYS A 253 13.88 -15.72 -8.74
C CYS A 253 13.89 -14.97 -10.08
N GLY A 254 13.13 -15.44 -11.07
CA GLY A 254 13.05 -14.87 -12.41
C GLY A 254 13.76 -15.73 -13.46
N LYS A 255 13.46 -15.49 -14.73
CA LYS A 255 14.03 -16.25 -15.84
C LYS A 255 15.54 -16.11 -15.88
N GLY A 256 16.25 -17.24 -15.80
CA GLY A 256 17.73 -17.26 -15.78
C GLY A 256 18.35 -16.97 -14.43
N ARG A 257 17.56 -16.91 -13.35
CA ARG A 257 18.03 -16.69 -11.99
C ARG A 257 17.85 -17.96 -11.14
N PRO A 258 18.70 -18.19 -10.13
CA PRO A 258 18.49 -19.26 -9.17
C PRO A 258 17.15 -19.10 -8.45
N CYS A 259 16.38 -20.19 -8.31
CA CYS A 259 15.07 -20.20 -7.67
C CYS A 259 14.79 -21.50 -6.88
N GLY A 260 15.81 -22.07 -6.28
CA GLY A 260 15.67 -23.25 -5.43
C GLY A 260 15.47 -22.92 -3.95
N LEU A 261 15.25 -23.96 -3.12
CA LEU A 261 15.09 -23.80 -1.66
C LEU A 261 16.29 -23.10 -1.00
N GLY A 262 17.51 -23.31 -1.51
CA GLY A 262 18.72 -22.61 -1.04
C GLY A 262 18.63 -21.09 -1.29
N THR A 263 18.14 -20.65 -2.46
CA THR A 263 17.93 -19.24 -2.78
C THR A 263 16.91 -18.59 -1.84
N VAL A 264 15.81 -19.31 -1.57
CA VAL A 264 14.78 -18.85 -0.61
C VAL A 264 15.38 -18.74 0.80
N TRP A 265 16.16 -19.74 1.22
CA TRP A 265 16.82 -19.71 2.53
C TRP A 265 17.82 -18.57 2.66
N ASP A 266 18.64 -18.35 1.64
CA ASP A 266 19.61 -17.25 1.61
C ASP A 266 18.92 -15.87 1.59
N MET A 267 17.78 -15.77 0.91
CA MET A 267 16.93 -14.59 0.96
C MET A 267 16.38 -14.37 2.37
N LEU A 268 15.73 -15.37 2.97
CA LEU A 268 15.13 -15.28 4.31
C LEU A 268 16.19 -14.94 5.40
N THR A 269 17.40 -15.48 5.28
CA THR A 269 18.50 -15.24 6.22
C THR A 269 19.36 -14.00 5.86
N ALA A 270 18.96 -13.20 4.87
CA ALA A 270 19.69 -12.02 4.36
C ALA A 270 21.07 -12.33 3.76
N ARG A 271 21.41 -13.59 3.53
CA ARG A 271 22.72 -14.00 2.94
C ARG A 271 22.83 -13.63 1.46
N SER A 272 21.73 -13.59 0.73
CA SER A 272 21.70 -13.29 -0.70
C SER A 272 22.06 -11.83 -1.05
N ASN A 273 22.14 -10.95 -0.04
CA ASN A 273 22.53 -9.55 -0.19
C ASN A 273 24.02 -9.28 0.11
N ARG A 274 24.78 -10.32 0.50
CA ARG A 274 26.20 -10.18 0.82
C ARG A 274 26.99 -9.79 -0.42
N LYS A 275 27.79 -8.74 -0.28
CA LYS A 275 28.83 -8.40 -1.24
C LYS A 275 29.86 -9.53 -1.28
N TYR A 276 30.30 -9.81 -2.49
CA TYR A 276 31.48 -10.56 -2.91
C TYR A 276 32.51 -10.81 -1.80
N ASN A 277 32.77 -12.07 -1.46
CA ASN A 277 33.97 -12.46 -0.76
C ASN A 277 35.14 -12.35 -1.74
N ALA A 278 36.19 -11.61 -1.38
CA ALA A 278 37.38 -11.41 -2.17
C ALA A 278 38.15 -12.73 -2.58
N ASN A 279 37.69 -13.86 -2.07
CA ASN A 279 38.24 -15.20 -2.35
C ASN A 279 37.42 -16.01 -3.38
N SER A 280 36.45 -15.42 -4.06
CA SER A 280 35.71 -16.14 -5.11
C SER A 280 36.52 -16.16 -6.39
N THR A 281 36.63 -17.33 -7.02
CA THR A 281 37.36 -17.55 -8.27
C THR A 281 36.89 -16.56 -9.35
N PRO A 282 37.76 -15.91 -10.12
CA PRO A 282 37.42 -15.07 -11.25
C PRO A 282 36.53 -15.85 -12.23
N GLY A 283 35.32 -15.39 -12.49
CA GLY A 283 34.32 -16.05 -13.34
C GLY A 283 33.07 -16.53 -12.63
N GLN A 284 33.07 -16.72 -11.33
CA GLN A 284 31.85 -16.84 -10.52
C GLN A 284 31.43 -15.43 -10.10
N ASN A 285 30.84 -14.69 -11.00
CA ASN A 285 30.07 -13.51 -10.66
C ASN A 285 28.93 -13.96 -9.73
N LEU A 286 29.12 -13.79 -8.43
CA LEU A 286 28.03 -13.89 -7.45
C LEU A 286 27.03 -12.76 -7.73
N VAL A 287 26.26 -12.94 -8.76
CA VAL A 287 25.15 -12.08 -9.13
C VAL A 287 24.22 -12.08 -7.93
N LYS A 288 23.97 -10.93 -7.31
CA LYS A 288 23.04 -10.79 -6.18
C LYS A 288 21.76 -11.57 -6.46
N GLN A 289 21.50 -12.60 -5.67
CA GLN A 289 20.38 -13.52 -5.90
C GLN A 289 19.02 -12.88 -5.64
N SER A 290 19.00 -11.81 -4.83
CA SER A 290 17.78 -11.03 -4.54
C SER A 290 18.11 -9.55 -4.37
N ALA A 291 17.10 -8.69 -4.60
CA ALA A 291 17.13 -7.28 -4.22
C ALA A 291 16.24 -7.09 -2.99
N GLN A 292 16.80 -6.62 -1.90
CA GLN A 292 16.12 -6.53 -0.62
C GLN A 292 16.10 -5.11 -0.10
N VAL A 293 14.99 -4.72 0.54
CA VAL A 293 14.84 -3.49 1.30
C VAL A 293 14.21 -3.80 2.67
N TRP A 294 14.57 -3.00 3.67
CA TRP A 294 14.12 -3.08 5.04
C TRP A 294 13.50 -1.78 5.45
N ALA A 295 12.44 -1.83 6.26
CA ALA A 295 11.87 -0.64 6.85
C ALA A 295 11.53 -0.89 8.31
N GLY A 296 11.74 0.15 9.13
CA GLY A 296 11.23 0.27 10.48
C GLY A 296 10.30 1.45 10.57
N ASP A 297 9.26 1.33 11.38
CA ASP A 297 8.38 2.45 11.66
C ASP A 297 7.86 2.42 13.11
N VAL A 298 7.50 3.60 13.57
CA VAL A 298 6.91 3.82 14.88
C VAL A 298 5.81 4.87 14.77
N ARG A 299 4.71 4.64 15.47
CA ARG A 299 3.68 5.63 15.77
C ARG A 299 3.54 5.74 17.28
N TRP A 300 3.67 6.96 17.79
CA TRP A 300 3.58 7.25 19.22
C TRP A 300 2.53 8.31 19.49
N HIS A 301 1.55 7.94 20.33
CA HIS A 301 0.49 8.80 20.81
C HIS A 301 0.71 9.05 22.31
N PRO A 302 1.22 10.23 22.72
CA PRO A 302 1.60 10.47 24.12
C PRO A 302 0.38 10.68 25.02
N GLY A 303 -0.06 9.62 25.68
CA GLY A 303 -1.13 9.66 26.69
C GLY A 303 -2.45 10.17 26.12
N ASP A 304 -3.12 11.05 26.88
CA ASP A 304 -4.45 11.61 26.51
C ASP A 304 -4.38 12.82 25.59
N LEU A 305 -3.20 13.16 25.06
CA LEU A 305 -3.06 14.28 24.13
C LEU A 305 -3.63 13.91 22.77
N PRO A 306 -4.36 14.80 22.11
CA PRO A 306 -4.91 14.55 20.78
C PRO A 306 -3.85 14.66 19.67
N VAL A 307 -2.62 14.24 19.97
CA VAL A 307 -1.44 14.36 19.09
C VAL A 307 -0.78 13.00 18.97
N ALA A 308 -0.35 12.62 17.78
CA ALA A 308 0.57 11.52 17.60
C ALA A 308 1.77 11.92 16.71
N LEU A 309 2.90 11.30 16.98
CA LEU A 309 4.11 11.43 16.19
C LEU A 309 4.38 10.11 15.49
N TYR A 310 4.86 10.17 14.26
CA TYR A 310 5.24 8.96 13.55
C TYR A 310 6.50 9.15 12.72
N TRP A 311 7.20 8.05 12.54
CA TRP A 311 8.41 7.97 11.76
C TRP A 311 8.46 6.65 11.01
N GLN A 312 8.91 6.68 9.77
CA GLN A 312 9.27 5.52 8.98
C GLN A 312 10.64 5.73 8.35
N GLU A 313 11.45 4.69 8.39
CA GLU A 313 12.76 4.65 7.78
C GLU A 313 12.87 3.42 6.88
N LEU A 314 13.43 3.60 5.68
CA LEU A 314 13.73 2.52 4.76
C LEU A 314 15.22 2.48 4.49
N GLY A 315 15.82 1.31 4.66
CA GLY A 315 17.21 1.04 4.33
C GLY A 315 17.33 0.02 3.21
N GLU A 316 18.20 0.32 2.24
CA GLU A 316 18.42 -0.55 1.09
C GLU A 316 19.62 -1.46 1.22
N VAL A 317 20.59 -1.10 2.06
CA VAL A 317 21.84 -1.84 2.29
C VAL A 317 22.16 -1.88 3.77
N PHE A 318 22.48 -3.07 4.30
CA PHE A 318 23.12 -3.22 5.59
C PHE A 318 24.64 -3.31 5.42
N ASP A 319 25.38 -2.61 6.26
CA ASP A 319 26.82 -2.82 6.38
C ASP A 319 27.05 -4.14 7.15
N ASP A 320 27.64 -5.14 6.48
CA ASP A 320 27.90 -6.46 7.06
C ASP A 320 28.79 -6.42 8.31
N ARG A 321 29.59 -5.35 8.48
CA ARG A 321 30.52 -5.21 9.62
C ARG A 321 29.88 -4.62 10.87
N ASN A 322 28.91 -3.70 10.70
CA ASN A 322 28.37 -2.91 11.80
C ASN A 322 26.86 -3.07 12.00
N LEU A 323 26.18 -3.89 11.17
CA LEU A 323 24.71 -4.03 11.15
C LEU A 323 23.98 -2.68 11.06
N ARG A 324 24.62 -1.67 10.49
CA ARG A 324 24.03 -0.34 10.32
C ARG A 324 23.35 -0.25 8.95
N PRO A 325 22.09 0.17 8.92
CA PRO A 325 21.45 0.47 7.65
C PRO A 325 22.16 1.64 6.98
N ARG A 326 22.39 1.53 5.69
CA ARG A 326 22.94 2.61 4.86
C ARG A 326 21.91 2.96 3.79
N GLN A 327 22.06 4.14 3.20
CA GLN A 327 21.16 4.61 2.16
C GLN A 327 19.72 4.73 2.67
N LEU A 328 19.55 5.49 3.75
CA LEU A 328 18.28 5.65 4.45
C LEU A 328 17.38 6.67 3.76
N LEU A 329 16.15 6.26 3.50
CA LEU A 329 15.03 7.14 3.16
C LEU A 329 14.22 7.39 4.42
N GLN A 330 13.58 8.55 4.54
CA GLN A 330 12.90 8.94 5.77
C GLN A 330 11.56 9.61 5.54
N LEU A 331 10.63 9.31 6.42
CA LEU A 331 9.32 9.93 6.50
C LEU A 331 9.01 10.23 7.97
N PHE A 332 8.56 11.46 8.25
CA PHE A 332 8.17 11.92 9.59
C PHE A 332 6.82 12.59 9.51
N GLY A 333 6.06 12.49 10.57
CA GLY A 333 4.83 13.24 10.67
C GLY A 333 4.40 13.50 12.10
N VAL A 334 3.62 14.56 12.23
CA VAL A 334 2.86 14.88 13.42
C VAL A 334 1.40 15.01 13.02
N GLU A 335 0.53 14.44 13.81
CA GLU A 335 -0.91 14.50 13.60
C GLU A 335 -1.63 14.98 14.86
N PHE A 336 -2.70 15.71 14.63
CA PHE A 336 -3.69 16.09 15.62
C PHE A 336 -5.00 15.42 15.25
N ALA A 337 -5.66 14.77 16.22
CA ALA A 337 -6.94 14.12 15.99
C ALA A 337 -7.93 14.46 17.11
N SER A 338 -9.15 14.80 16.74
CA SER A 338 -10.21 15.15 17.69
C SER A 338 -11.54 14.55 17.29
N ARG A 339 -12.27 14.02 18.29
CA ARG A 339 -13.63 13.46 18.13
C ARG A 339 -14.74 14.51 18.15
N TYR A 340 -14.44 15.73 18.61
CA TYR A 340 -15.44 16.73 18.97
C TYR A 340 -15.16 18.07 18.30
N VAL A 341 -15.23 18.11 16.97
CA VAL A 341 -15.16 19.35 16.24
C VAL A 341 -16.43 19.53 15.45
N ALA A 342 -17.28 20.49 15.85
CA ALA A 342 -18.52 20.83 15.13
C ALA A 342 -19.36 19.61 14.73
N SER A 343 -19.67 18.72 15.63
CA SER A 343 -20.40 17.45 15.44
C SER A 343 -19.70 16.40 14.55
N GLY A 344 -18.42 16.56 14.23
CA GLY A 344 -17.63 15.62 13.44
C GLY A 344 -16.33 15.24 14.10
N ARG A 345 -15.56 14.43 13.41
CA ARG A 345 -14.23 13.96 13.80
C ARG A 345 -13.20 14.58 12.84
N LEU A 346 -12.21 15.27 13.39
CA LEU A 346 -11.15 15.94 12.64
C LEU A 346 -9.81 15.25 12.85
N ARG A 347 -9.06 15.06 11.77
CA ARG A 347 -7.63 14.80 11.80
C ARG A 347 -6.93 15.84 10.95
N ALA A 348 -5.87 16.43 11.49
CA ALA A 348 -4.93 17.26 10.74
C ALA A 348 -3.54 16.65 10.90
N PHE A 349 -2.70 16.73 9.86
CA PHE A 349 -1.34 16.21 9.92
C PHE A 349 -0.36 17.08 9.11
N LEU A 350 0.87 17.10 9.58
CA LEU A 350 2.02 17.62 8.85
C LEU A 350 2.98 16.47 8.63
N GLU A 351 3.25 16.13 7.35
CA GLU A 351 4.11 15.02 6.96
C GLU A 351 5.24 15.49 6.06
N PHE A 352 6.44 15.05 6.37
CA PHE A 352 7.64 15.25 5.57
C PHE A 352 8.20 13.92 5.11
N ALA A 353 8.54 13.78 3.84
CA ALA A 353 9.20 12.60 3.28
C ALA A 353 10.36 13.01 2.35
N ASP A 354 11.46 12.26 2.43
CA ASP A 354 12.61 12.42 1.54
C ASP A 354 13.07 11.05 1.03
N THR A 355 13.05 10.89 -0.29
CA THR A 355 13.45 9.65 -0.98
C THR A 355 14.84 9.76 -1.62
N ALA A 356 15.65 10.75 -1.27
CA ALA A 356 17.09 10.72 -1.54
C ALA A 356 17.81 10.02 -0.39
N CYS A 357 18.71 9.08 -0.70
CA CYS A 357 19.42 8.34 0.31
C CYS A 357 20.33 9.25 1.17
N GLY A 358 20.20 9.12 2.49
CA GLY A 358 21.03 9.87 3.43
C GLY A 358 20.74 11.38 3.44
N ALA A 359 19.57 11.81 2.97
CA ALA A 359 19.23 13.24 2.89
C ALA A 359 19.13 13.89 4.27
N ILE A 360 18.75 13.11 5.30
CA ILE A 360 18.82 13.52 6.70
C ILE A 360 19.90 12.66 7.34
N GLY A 361 21.15 13.10 7.19
CA GLY A 361 22.32 12.44 7.78
C GLY A 361 22.26 12.50 9.29
N LEU A 362 22.61 11.40 9.95
CA LEU A 362 22.85 11.38 11.39
C LEU A 362 24.22 12.00 11.75
N SER A 363 25.02 12.36 10.74
CA SER A 363 26.34 13.00 10.92
C SER A 363 26.38 14.37 10.25
N PRO A 364 26.94 15.37 10.89
CA PRO A 364 27.16 16.69 10.28
C PRO A 364 27.99 16.58 9.00
N GLY A 365 27.47 17.09 7.89
CA GLY A 365 28.15 17.10 6.59
C GLY A 365 27.73 15.99 5.63
N ASP A 366 26.84 15.07 6.01
CA ASP A 366 26.28 14.11 5.09
C ASP A 366 25.51 14.82 3.97
N LYS A 367 25.77 14.43 2.73
CA LYS A 367 25.08 14.94 1.55
C LYS A 367 24.12 13.89 1.00
N PRO A 368 22.96 14.32 0.45
CA PRO A 368 22.06 13.40 -0.23
C PRO A 368 22.79 12.63 -1.33
N ASN A 369 22.64 11.33 -1.36
CA ASN A 369 23.11 10.48 -2.46
C ASN A 369 21.95 10.28 -3.41
N PHE A 370 21.94 11.00 -4.53
CA PHE A 370 20.93 10.92 -5.55
C PHE A 370 21.11 9.68 -6.45
N GLY A 371 19.99 9.19 -7.03
CA GLY A 371 19.97 8.04 -7.91
C GLY A 371 20.12 6.69 -7.20
N CYS A 372 20.03 6.67 -5.85
CA CYS A 372 20.23 5.44 -5.10
C CYS A 372 18.92 4.75 -4.68
N ALA A 373 17.89 5.53 -4.32
CA ALA A 373 16.65 4.99 -3.81
C ALA A 373 15.90 4.15 -4.85
N TYR A 374 15.40 2.99 -4.43
CA TYR A 374 14.62 2.07 -5.27
C TYR A 374 15.38 1.51 -6.49
N GLU A 375 16.70 1.71 -6.57
CA GLU A 375 17.55 1.26 -7.65
C GLU A 375 18.48 0.11 -7.21
N LYS A 376 18.74 -0.82 -8.11
CA LYS A 376 19.60 -1.97 -7.86
C LYS A 376 20.47 -2.28 -9.08
N ASP A 377 21.75 -2.54 -8.86
CA ASP A 377 22.71 -2.81 -9.95
C ASP A 377 22.35 -4.03 -10.80
N THR A 378 21.85 -5.09 -10.16
CA THR A 378 21.53 -6.36 -10.82
C THR A 378 20.08 -6.41 -11.27
N TRP A 379 19.19 -5.88 -10.43
CA TRP A 379 17.75 -5.81 -10.64
C TRP A 379 17.42 -4.45 -11.24
N ARG A 380 17.76 -4.28 -12.51
CA ARG A 380 17.77 -2.98 -13.18
C ARG A 380 16.39 -2.33 -13.33
N ALA A 381 15.31 -3.11 -13.32
CA ALA A 381 13.96 -2.56 -13.28
C ALA A 381 13.68 -1.80 -11.98
N GLY A 382 14.52 -2.01 -10.95
CA GLY A 382 14.38 -1.38 -9.65
C GLY A 382 13.14 -1.87 -8.88
N TYR A 383 12.88 -1.25 -7.75
CA TYR A 383 11.76 -1.56 -6.86
C TYR A 383 10.43 -1.07 -7.45
N ARG A 384 10.04 -1.61 -8.61
CA ARG A 384 8.92 -1.15 -9.44
C ARG A 384 8.10 -2.31 -9.97
N PHE A 385 6.80 -2.07 -10.12
CA PHE A 385 5.85 -2.94 -10.78
C PHE A 385 5.06 -2.14 -11.83
N ARG A 386 5.07 -2.60 -13.09
CA ARG A 386 4.40 -1.97 -14.24
C ARG A 386 4.70 -0.47 -14.36
N GLY A 387 5.98 -0.11 -14.23
CA GLY A 387 6.44 1.27 -14.39
C GLY A 387 6.09 2.20 -13.23
N ARG A 388 5.68 1.68 -12.06
CA ARG A 388 5.42 2.45 -10.85
C ARG A 388 6.24 1.90 -9.69
N VAL A 389 6.86 2.80 -8.90
CA VAL A 389 7.57 2.39 -7.67
C VAL A 389 6.58 1.79 -6.67
N ILE A 390 6.99 0.70 -6.03
CA ILE A 390 6.20 -0.04 -5.03
C ILE A 390 6.15 0.76 -3.71
N GLY A 391 7.21 1.53 -3.40
CA GLY A 391 7.31 2.42 -2.26
C GLY A 391 6.66 3.78 -2.45
N ASP A 392 7.31 4.87 -2.02
CA ASP A 392 6.74 6.21 -2.07
C ASP A 392 6.51 6.71 -3.50
N SER A 393 5.35 7.31 -3.73
CA SER A 393 4.90 7.76 -5.05
C SER A 393 5.76 8.84 -5.69
N MET A 394 6.65 9.49 -4.96
CA MET A 394 7.63 10.43 -5.52
C MET A 394 8.74 9.75 -6.32
N ASP A 395 8.88 8.39 -6.22
CA ASP A 395 10.03 7.67 -6.76
C ASP A 395 11.33 8.13 -6.06
N ARG A 396 12.50 7.93 -6.68
CA ARG A 396 13.78 8.37 -6.13
C ARG A 396 13.92 9.89 -6.14
N ASP A 397 14.76 10.41 -5.25
CA ASP A 397 15.23 11.79 -5.21
C ASP A 397 14.14 12.84 -5.01
N GLY A 398 12.98 12.40 -4.53
CA GLY A 398 11.86 13.28 -4.19
C GLY A 398 11.95 13.82 -2.77
N ARG A 399 11.34 14.99 -2.54
CA ARG A 399 11.06 15.54 -1.23
C ARG A 399 9.66 16.10 -1.21
N ARG A 400 8.92 15.81 -0.14
CA ARG A 400 7.55 16.28 0.02
C ARG A 400 7.34 16.84 1.42
N LEU A 401 6.65 17.98 1.49
CA LEU A 401 6.04 18.49 2.70
C LEU A 401 4.53 18.59 2.45
N THR A 402 3.75 17.96 3.32
CA THR A 402 2.27 17.92 3.21
C THR A 402 1.65 18.43 4.49
N LEU A 403 0.73 19.39 4.36
CA LEU A 403 -0.28 19.71 5.35
C LEU A 403 -1.60 19.08 4.90
N GLY A 404 -2.15 18.18 5.69
CA GLY A 404 -3.39 17.47 5.37
C GLY A 404 -4.43 17.62 6.46
N ALA A 405 -5.71 17.55 6.07
CA ALA A 405 -6.85 17.50 6.98
C ALA A 405 -7.91 16.55 6.45
N ILE A 406 -8.49 15.76 7.35
CA ILE A 406 -9.59 14.83 7.09
C ILE A 406 -10.69 15.15 8.09
N TYR A 407 -11.89 15.43 7.61
CA TYR A 407 -13.03 15.71 8.47
C TYR A 407 -14.21 14.80 8.09
N ALA A 408 -14.61 13.95 9.04
CA ALA A 408 -15.76 13.06 8.93
C ALA A 408 -16.90 13.62 9.79
N TYR A 409 -17.97 14.12 9.14
CA TYR A 409 -19.03 14.87 9.84
C TYR A 409 -20.40 14.19 9.86
N ALA A 410 -20.55 13.07 9.17
CA ALA A 410 -21.75 12.26 9.21
C ALA A 410 -21.41 10.82 8.81
N PRO A 411 -22.29 9.83 9.07
CA PRO A 411 -22.11 8.50 8.52
C PRO A 411 -21.88 8.59 7.01
N ALA A 412 -20.78 8.02 6.54
CA ALA A 412 -20.39 7.98 5.14
C ALA A 412 -20.08 9.35 4.47
N ARG A 413 -19.93 10.45 5.20
CA ARG A 413 -19.55 11.76 4.64
C ARG A 413 -18.24 12.26 5.19
N SER A 414 -17.33 12.67 4.30
CA SER A 414 -16.07 13.27 4.68
C SER A 414 -15.54 14.21 3.61
N TRP A 415 -14.64 15.08 4.01
CA TRP A 415 -13.76 15.78 3.09
C TRP A 415 -12.30 15.65 3.51
N GLU A 416 -11.42 15.70 2.53
CA GLU A 416 -9.98 15.66 2.70
C GLU A 416 -9.36 16.84 1.97
N LEU A 417 -8.55 17.60 2.68
CA LEU A 417 -7.74 18.69 2.12
C LEU A 417 -6.27 18.32 2.22
N ARG A 418 -5.51 18.55 1.16
CA ARG A 418 -4.06 18.42 1.14
C ARG A 418 -3.42 19.62 0.47
N LEU A 419 -2.47 20.21 1.16
CA LEU A 419 -1.59 21.28 0.63
C LEU A 419 -0.17 20.72 0.65
N ARG A 420 0.48 20.68 -0.50
CA ARG A 420 1.77 20.01 -0.66
C ARG A 420 2.79 20.90 -1.37
N ARG A 421 4.04 20.70 -1.01
CA ARG A 421 5.18 21.13 -1.81
C ARG A 421 6.00 19.90 -2.18
N PHE A 422 6.24 19.72 -3.47
CA PHE A 422 7.09 18.69 -4.02
C PHE A 422 8.36 19.30 -4.63
N ASP A 423 9.51 18.72 -4.31
CA ASP A 423 10.73 18.82 -5.09
C ASP A 423 11.01 17.42 -5.64
N LEU A 424 10.76 17.19 -6.93
CA LEU A 424 10.84 15.86 -7.58
C LEU A 424 12.12 15.76 -8.40
N ASN A 425 12.69 14.52 -8.48
CA ASN A 425 13.88 14.21 -9.27
C ASN A 425 15.02 15.22 -9.05
N ARG A 426 15.31 15.57 -7.79
CA ARG A 426 16.27 16.62 -7.41
C ARG A 426 17.69 16.37 -7.92
N GLY A 427 18.06 15.10 -8.03
CA GLY A 427 19.36 14.68 -8.58
C GLY A 427 19.49 14.95 -10.07
N ASN A 428 18.37 15.00 -10.79
CA ASN A 428 18.30 15.13 -12.26
C ASN A 428 19.28 14.17 -12.97
N ILE A 429 19.42 12.95 -12.42
CA ILE A 429 20.42 11.98 -12.87
C ILE A 429 19.86 11.18 -14.01
N ALA A 430 20.34 11.45 -15.21
CA ALA A 430 20.25 10.55 -16.37
C ALA A 430 21.48 9.61 -16.35
N GLN A 431 21.42 8.54 -15.56
CA GLN A 431 22.50 7.55 -15.51
C GLN A 431 22.23 6.43 -16.51
N ALA A 432 23.22 6.13 -17.35
CA ALA A 432 23.13 5.01 -18.28
C ALA A 432 22.91 3.69 -17.51
N GLY A 433 21.84 2.98 -17.85
CA GLY A 433 21.46 1.71 -17.23
C GLY A 433 20.50 1.80 -16.03
N LEU A 434 20.13 2.97 -15.57
CA LEU A 434 19.00 3.15 -14.65
C LEU A 434 17.68 3.31 -15.41
N VAL A 435 16.61 2.79 -14.83
CA VAL A 435 15.25 3.07 -15.33
C VAL A 435 14.97 4.56 -15.14
N PRO A 436 14.36 5.25 -16.13
CA PRO A 436 13.94 6.63 -15.95
C PRO A 436 13.05 6.80 -14.72
N GLN A 437 13.17 7.92 -14.04
CA GLN A 437 12.29 8.25 -12.92
C GLN A 437 10.83 8.29 -13.39
N THR A 438 9.93 7.63 -12.66
CA THR A 438 8.58 7.29 -13.17
C THR A 438 7.57 8.44 -13.09
N VAL A 439 7.87 9.50 -12.32
CA VAL A 439 6.98 10.66 -12.12
C VAL A 439 7.35 11.80 -13.05
N THR A 440 8.66 12.10 -13.17
CA THR A 440 9.18 13.15 -14.04
C THR A 440 10.60 12.83 -14.48
N THR A 441 10.95 13.21 -15.70
CA THR A 441 12.30 12.99 -16.27
C THR A 441 13.25 14.12 -15.94
N VAL A 442 12.78 15.24 -15.39
CA VAL A 442 13.55 16.44 -15.06
C VAL A 442 13.28 16.87 -13.61
N ALA A 443 14.21 17.64 -13.05
CA ALA A 443 14.00 18.21 -11.72
C ALA A 443 12.86 19.22 -11.73
N GLU A 444 11.85 19.01 -10.89
CA GLU A 444 10.65 19.85 -10.81
C GLU A 444 10.41 20.34 -9.38
N ARG A 445 9.82 21.52 -9.27
CA ARG A 445 9.24 22.03 -8.03
C ARG A 445 7.78 22.40 -8.24
N ILE A 446 6.90 21.87 -7.37
CA ILE A 446 5.46 22.01 -7.53
C ILE A 446 4.82 22.31 -6.17
N TRP A 447 3.93 23.27 -6.14
CA TRP A 447 2.95 23.48 -5.09
C TRP A 447 1.64 22.84 -5.53
N ASN A 448 1.01 22.09 -4.66
CA ASN A 448 -0.22 21.36 -4.93
C ASN A 448 -1.26 21.66 -3.87
N ALA A 449 -2.49 21.89 -4.30
CA ALA A 449 -3.67 21.90 -3.43
C ALA A 449 -4.69 20.89 -3.97
N GLU A 450 -5.25 20.06 -3.11
CA GLU A 450 -6.23 19.05 -3.47
C GLU A 450 -7.33 18.96 -2.41
N LEU A 451 -8.58 18.98 -2.86
CA LEU A 451 -9.78 18.75 -2.04
C LEU A 451 -10.54 17.56 -2.59
N LYS A 452 -10.87 16.61 -1.72
CA LYS A 452 -11.70 15.44 -2.01
C LYS A 452 -12.90 15.43 -1.09
N VAL A 453 -14.08 15.12 -1.62
CA VAL A 453 -15.34 15.02 -0.89
C VAL A 453 -16.00 13.68 -1.20
N ASP A 454 -16.33 12.95 -0.15
CA ASP A 454 -17.00 11.64 -0.24
C ASP A 454 -18.39 11.71 0.42
N GLY A 455 -19.36 10.99 -0.15
CA GLY A 455 -20.67 10.91 0.47
C GLY A 455 -21.70 10.09 -0.30
N PRO A 456 -22.86 9.84 0.32
CA PRO A 456 -24.01 9.23 -0.33
C PRO A 456 -24.91 10.30 -1.00
N ILE A 457 -25.50 9.94 -2.15
CA ILE A 457 -26.61 10.64 -2.81
C ILE A 457 -27.66 9.60 -3.19
N GLY A 458 -28.76 9.50 -2.42
CA GLY A 458 -29.73 8.41 -2.58
C GLY A 458 -29.05 7.06 -2.43
N ASP A 459 -29.25 6.17 -3.40
CA ASP A 459 -28.64 4.83 -3.45
C ASP A 459 -27.19 4.83 -3.98
N PHE A 460 -26.67 5.97 -4.39
CA PHE A 460 -25.33 6.08 -4.96
C PHE A 460 -24.35 6.62 -3.92
N ARG A 461 -23.10 6.29 -4.10
CA ARG A 461 -21.98 6.91 -3.43
C ARG A 461 -21.12 7.66 -4.44
N TYR A 462 -20.61 8.80 -4.04
CA TYR A 462 -19.71 9.60 -4.85
C TYR A 462 -18.42 9.90 -4.11
N SER A 463 -17.34 10.03 -4.88
CA SER A 463 -16.06 10.62 -4.48
C SER A 463 -15.69 11.65 -5.54
N ILE A 464 -15.64 12.90 -5.17
CA ILE A 464 -15.30 14.01 -6.06
C ILE A 464 -14.01 14.63 -5.55
N GLY A 465 -13.03 14.81 -6.44
CA GLY A 465 -11.80 15.52 -6.13
C GLY A 465 -11.50 16.59 -7.14
N VAL A 466 -10.98 17.70 -6.65
CA VAL A 466 -10.42 18.80 -7.45
C VAL A 466 -9.05 19.15 -6.91
N GLY A 467 -8.14 19.53 -7.79
CA GLY A 467 -6.80 19.93 -7.40
C GLY A 467 -6.15 20.84 -8.41
N ALA A 468 -5.14 21.57 -7.95
CA ALA A 468 -4.33 22.44 -8.77
C ALA A 468 -2.85 22.29 -8.40
N ASP A 469 -2.01 22.22 -9.42
CA ASP A 469 -0.56 22.32 -9.31
C ASP A 469 -0.09 23.67 -9.80
N HIS A 470 0.89 24.24 -9.11
CA HIS A 470 1.60 25.45 -9.56
C HIS A 470 3.10 25.22 -9.49
N GLY A 471 3.76 25.20 -10.63
CA GLY A 471 5.20 24.92 -10.72
C GLY A 471 5.60 24.28 -12.04
N GLY A 472 6.65 23.48 -12.02
CA GLY A 472 7.18 22.77 -13.18
C GLY A 472 8.69 22.58 -13.12
N PRO A 473 9.34 22.29 -14.27
CA PRO A 473 10.78 22.11 -14.35
C PRO A 473 11.57 23.30 -13.82
N LEU A 474 12.64 23.02 -13.06
CA LEU A 474 13.51 24.06 -12.54
C LEU A 474 14.13 24.88 -13.69
N GLY A 475 14.16 26.21 -13.50
CA GLY A 475 14.65 27.13 -14.53
C GLY A 475 13.62 27.52 -15.60
N THR A 476 12.41 26.99 -15.54
CA THR A 476 11.31 27.39 -16.41
C THR A 476 10.24 28.21 -15.67
N PRO A 477 9.45 29.05 -16.36
CA PRO A 477 8.32 29.75 -15.72
C PRO A 477 7.33 28.74 -15.13
N ALA A 478 6.89 28.99 -13.90
CA ALA A 478 5.87 28.18 -13.24
C ALA A 478 4.54 28.23 -14.01
N LYS A 479 3.86 27.10 -14.11
CA LYS A 479 2.56 26.99 -14.80
C LYS A 479 1.53 26.43 -13.83
N TRP A 480 0.26 26.81 -14.07
CA TRP A 480 -0.89 26.19 -13.41
C TRP A 480 -1.36 24.98 -14.18
N ASP A 481 -1.66 23.91 -13.47
CA ASP A 481 -2.23 22.68 -14.01
C ASP A 481 -3.37 22.19 -13.09
N GLY A 482 -4.59 22.18 -13.62
CA GLY A 482 -5.79 21.76 -12.89
C GLY A 482 -6.10 20.28 -13.12
N ARG A 483 -6.69 19.65 -12.12
CA ARG A 483 -7.20 18.29 -12.21
C ARG A 483 -8.55 18.16 -11.51
N ALA A 484 -9.36 17.23 -11.96
CA ALA A 484 -10.61 16.87 -11.32
C ALA A 484 -10.88 15.39 -11.56
N PHE A 485 -11.54 14.75 -10.62
CA PHE A 485 -12.03 13.38 -10.78
C PHE A 485 -13.40 13.20 -10.14
N LEU A 486 -14.10 12.18 -10.60
CA LEU A 486 -15.35 11.71 -10.05
C LEU A 486 -15.33 10.18 -10.05
N THR A 487 -15.69 9.59 -8.92
CA THR A 487 -16.04 8.18 -8.83
C THR A 487 -17.47 8.09 -8.32
N VAL A 488 -18.29 7.28 -9.00
CA VAL A 488 -19.67 6.95 -8.58
C VAL A 488 -19.74 5.44 -8.43
N SER A 489 -20.36 4.98 -7.36
CA SER A 489 -20.63 3.55 -7.16
C SER A 489 -22.06 3.35 -6.62
N ARG A 490 -22.59 2.17 -6.87
CA ARG A 490 -23.83 1.72 -6.31
C ARG A 490 -23.73 0.26 -5.93
N ASP A 491 -24.08 -0.05 -4.70
CA ASP A 491 -24.28 -1.44 -4.31
C ASP A 491 -25.74 -1.83 -4.57
N TRP A 492 -25.92 -3.04 -5.07
CA TRP A 492 -27.25 -3.62 -5.19
C TRP A 492 -27.64 -4.09 -3.80
N ALA A 493 -28.62 -3.41 -3.19
CA ALA A 493 -29.20 -3.89 -1.95
C ALA A 493 -29.74 -5.30 -2.20
N GLN A 494 -29.35 -6.25 -1.38
CA GLN A 494 -30.10 -7.50 -1.33
C GLN A 494 -31.50 -7.14 -0.85
N ALA A 495 -32.51 -7.61 -1.58
CA ALA A 495 -33.88 -7.51 -1.12
C ALA A 495 -33.97 -8.11 0.30
N PRO A 496 -34.72 -7.47 1.20
CA PRO A 496 -34.87 -7.92 2.59
C PRO A 496 -35.39 -9.34 2.69
#